data_928d9500ec61dce4e70330bc69b97c92
#
_entry.id   928d9500ec61dce4e70330bc69b97c92
#
_cell.length_a   1.000
_cell.length_b   1.000
_cell.length_c   1.000
_cell.angle_alpha   90.00
_cell.angle_beta   90.00
_cell.angle_gamma   90.00
#
_symmetry.space_group_name_H-M   'P 1'
#
loop_
_entity.id
_entity.type
_entity.pdbx_description
1 polymer ?
#
loop_
_entity_poly.entity_id
_entity_poly.type
_entity_poly.pdbx_seq_one_letter_code
_entity_poly.pdbx_strand_id
1 'polypeptide(L)'
;MASCGVKKGLKDVPNLTAWDTTIPQVNILSDSVRTTDKGFLSKNKQQLWELYVTGDPYQIGLNTGALTESLYQKQETVFFSKVEEFVPSGFKQKMLIKLLKYYNRDLYQYIPNEYKAEIYGLSKYATNRFDFLGPAYQRSLYLHGAHDIGHAFQDLALVGCTSLAVWGENSADGGLLIGRNFDFYVGDDFAENKIIAFIQPEKGNAFMSVTWGGMTGVVSGMNEKGLTVTLNAGKSSIPLKAKTPISVVAREILQYADNIEQAISIAKTKKVFVSESIMVGSAADRKAVLIEIAPKNFGVYEVANSSALICSNHFQSEAFQSDKRNQKQIEESHSQYRWDKVNEYVNNAEVLTPEKMVDILRDTKGLNGKDIGYGNEKALNQLLAHHGIVFQPEKRMVWVSSNPYQLGEFVAYDLNKIFKEKNAEHHLGVDSLTIAKDTFIDTKAFIDYERYRKEDHIFQKKIKEKEEVSQEYIAMYQKLNPEYWVVYYRAGLYYMQMKKYKEAKEQFNLALTKEVTTVPAEKKINKYLKKIRNK
;
A
#
# COMPACT_ATOMS: atom_id res chain seq x y z
N MET A 1 -5.08 -21.02 -29.83
CA MET A 1 -4.68 -21.42 -28.46
C MET A 1 -4.88 -20.32 -27.39
N ALA A 2 -4.52 -19.06 -27.64
CA ALA A 2 -4.71 -17.96 -26.67
C ALA A 2 -6.19 -17.72 -26.25
N SER A 3 -7.14 -17.84 -27.20
CA SER A 3 -8.58 -17.68 -26.95
C SER A 3 -9.17 -18.77 -26.04
N CYS A 4 -8.62 -19.99 -26.04
CA CYS A 4 -9.14 -21.12 -25.27
C CYS A 4 -8.82 -20.96 -23.77
N GLY A 5 -7.61 -20.52 -23.42
CA GLY A 5 -7.21 -20.26 -22.03
C GLY A 5 -8.01 -19.13 -21.37
N VAL A 6 -8.26 -18.03 -22.10
CA VAL A 6 -9.09 -16.93 -21.60
C VAL A 6 -10.53 -17.39 -21.33
N LYS A 7 -11.13 -18.16 -22.27
CA LYS A 7 -12.49 -18.71 -22.08
C LYS A 7 -12.57 -19.63 -20.86
N LYS A 8 -11.54 -20.45 -20.62
CA LYS A 8 -11.48 -21.34 -19.45
C LYS A 8 -11.40 -20.55 -18.14
N GLY A 9 -10.52 -19.56 -18.05
CA GLY A 9 -10.41 -18.69 -16.87
C GLY A 9 -11.69 -17.90 -16.57
N LEU A 10 -12.40 -17.41 -17.61
CA LEU A 10 -13.67 -16.68 -17.44
C LEU A 10 -14.84 -17.59 -16.98
N LYS A 11 -14.72 -18.91 -17.10
CA LYS A 11 -15.72 -19.89 -16.69
C LYS A 11 -15.38 -20.58 -15.35
N ASP A 12 -14.19 -20.30 -14.80
CA ASP A 12 -13.80 -20.87 -13.51
C ASP A 12 -14.75 -20.36 -12.42
N VAL A 13 -15.20 -21.26 -11.58
CA VAL A 13 -15.93 -21.00 -10.35
C VAL A 13 -15.40 -21.92 -9.26
N PRO A 14 -15.34 -21.49 -7.99
CA PRO A 14 -14.87 -22.34 -6.91
C PRO A 14 -15.86 -23.49 -6.64
N ASN A 15 -15.34 -24.61 -6.15
CA ASN A 15 -16.19 -25.67 -5.61
C ASN A 15 -16.66 -25.26 -4.21
N LEU A 16 -17.98 -25.15 -4.02
CA LEU A 16 -18.62 -24.69 -2.78
C LEU A 16 -19.24 -25.84 -1.94
N THR A 17 -19.11 -27.09 -2.37
CA THR A 17 -19.81 -28.24 -1.74
C THR A 17 -19.44 -28.45 -0.27
N ALA A 18 -18.34 -27.94 0.20
CA ALA A 18 -17.87 -28.06 1.59
C ALA A 18 -18.30 -26.91 2.50
N TRP A 19 -19.00 -25.88 1.99
CA TRP A 19 -19.25 -24.64 2.71
C TRP A 19 -20.73 -24.27 2.74
N ASP A 20 -21.11 -23.49 3.75
CA ASP A 20 -22.46 -22.95 3.91
C ASP A 20 -22.73 -21.90 2.81
N THR A 21 -23.82 -22.09 2.06
CA THR A 21 -24.23 -21.20 0.98
C THR A 21 -25.38 -20.27 1.35
N THR A 22 -25.75 -20.20 2.63
CA THR A 22 -26.82 -19.32 3.13
C THR A 22 -26.44 -17.86 2.91
N ILE A 23 -27.35 -17.11 2.28
CA ILE A 23 -27.15 -15.66 2.05
C ILE A 23 -27.40 -14.90 3.36
N PRO A 24 -26.43 -14.09 3.83
CA PRO A 24 -26.58 -13.35 5.06
C PRO A 24 -27.67 -12.28 4.94
N GLN A 25 -28.44 -12.11 6.00
CA GLN A 25 -29.38 -11.01 6.13
C GLN A 25 -28.66 -9.85 6.87
N VAL A 26 -28.67 -8.66 6.24
CA VAL A 26 -28.07 -7.46 6.83
C VAL A 26 -29.11 -6.69 7.65
N ASN A 27 -28.80 -6.43 8.91
CA ASN A 27 -29.54 -5.54 9.77
C ASN A 27 -28.81 -4.20 9.86
N ILE A 28 -29.47 -3.11 9.47
CA ILE A 28 -28.93 -1.74 9.55
C ILE A 28 -29.38 -1.17 10.89
N LEU A 29 -28.44 -0.99 11.83
CA LEU A 29 -28.70 -0.43 13.15
C LEU A 29 -28.58 1.11 13.14
N SER A 30 -27.68 1.64 12.28
CA SER A 30 -27.50 3.08 12.02
C SER A 30 -26.76 3.29 10.71
N ASP A 31 -26.53 4.54 10.32
CA ASP A 31 -25.71 4.88 9.14
C ASP A 31 -24.26 4.37 9.25
N SER A 32 -23.79 4.16 10.48
CA SER A 32 -22.41 3.74 10.78
C SER A 32 -22.31 2.28 11.28
N VAL A 33 -23.43 1.56 11.48
CA VAL A 33 -23.41 0.20 12.04
C VAL A 33 -24.35 -0.72 11.27
N ARG A 34 -23.80 -1.80 10.75
CA ARG A 34 -24.51 -2.91 10.08
C ARG A 34 -24.08 -4.23 10.69
N THR A 35 -25.01 -5.18 10.78
CA THR A 35 -24.72 -6.50 11.36
C THR A 35 -25.30 -7.60 10.49
N THR A 36 -24.69 -8.79 10.60
CA THR A 36 -25.22 -10.08 10.15
C THR A 36 -25.14 -11.06 11.30
N ASP A 37 -25.58 -12.29 11.12
CA ASP A 37 -25.41 -13.37 12.10
C ASP A 37 -23.94 -13.74 12.35
N LYS A 38 -23.05 -13.46 11.38
CA LYS A 38 -21.62 -13.83 11.41
C LYS A 38 -20.66 -12.64 11.49
N GLY A 39 -21.16 -11.42 11.69
CA GLY A 39 -20.28 -10.27 11.79
C GLY A 39 -20.95 -8.91 11.82
N PHE A 40 -20.14 -7.89 11.84
CA PHE A 40 -20.60 -6.49 11.77
C PHE A 40 -19.60 -5.61 11.02
N LEU A 41 -20.09 -4.47 10.57
CA LEU A 41 -19.31 -3.34 10.09
C LEU A 41 -19.73 -2.11 10.91
N SER A 42 -18.77 -1.45 11.54
CA SER A 42 -19.00 -0.19 12.24
C SER A 42 -18.02 0.88 11.80
N LYS A 43 -18.39 2.14 11.96
CA LYS A 43 -17.51 3.28 11.69
C LYS A 43 -17.19 3.97 13.00
N ASN A 44 -15.91 4.01 13.37
CA ASN A 44 -15.48 4.61 14.63
C ASN A 44 -15.42 6.16 14.57
N LYS A 45 -15.14 6.80 15.70
CA LYS A 45 -15.04 8.27 15.79
C LYS A 45 -13.93 8.88 14.94
N GLN A 46 -12.87 8.12 14.62
CA GLN A 46 -11.79 8.52 13.73
C GLN A 46 -12.09 8.26 12.25
N GLN A 47 -13.35 7.91 11.92
CA GLN A 47 -13.84 7.63 10.58
C GLN A 47 -13.20 6.39 9.90
N LEU A 48 -12.60 5.48 10.67
CA LEU A 48 -12.18 4.17 10.19
C LEU A 48 -13.36 3.19 10.23
N TRP A 49 -13.46 2.35 9.19
CA TRP A 49 -14.41 1.24 9.18
C TRP A 49 -13.81 0.03 9.90
N GLU A 50 -14.51 -0.53 10.86
CA GLU A 50 -14.14 -1.71 11.63
C GLU A 50 -15.05 -2.86 11.19
N LEU A 51 -14.47 -3.86 10.54
CA LEU A 51 -15.16 -5.05 10.04
C LEU A 51 -14.77 -6.25 10.91
N TYR A 52 -15.74 -6.93 11.49
CA TYR A 52 -15.54 -8.24 12.13
C TYR A 52 -16.39 -9.30 11.42
N VAL A 53 -15.77 -10.40 10.99
CA VAL A 53 -16.45 -11.51 10.31
C VAL A 53 -15.84 -12.85 10.74
N THR A 54 -16.72 -13.86 10.95
CA THR A 54 -16.34 -15.24 11.28
C THR A 54 -17.03 -16.24 10.35
N GLY A 55 -16.49 -17.44 10.21
CA GLY A 55 -17.11 -18.54 9.50
C GLY A 55 -16.18 -19.30 8.57
N ASP A 56 -16.78 -20.14 7.72
CA ASP A 56 -16.08 -20.80 6.63
C ASP A 56 -15.69 -19.78 5.53
N PRO A 57 -14.80 -20.13 4.57
CA PRO A 57 -14.33 -19.19 3.57
C PRO A 57 -15.44 -18.53 2.73
N TYR A 58 -16.48 -19.28 2.35
CA TYR A 58 -17.55 -18.72 1.55
C TYR A 58 -18.44 -17.77 2.36
N GLN A 59 -18.72 -18.13 3.61
CA GLN A 59 -19.45 -17.27 4.55
C GLN A 59 -18.68 -15.99 4.89
N ILE A 60 -17.36 -16.06 5.09
CA ILE A 60 -16.52 -14.87 5.25
C ILE A 60 -16.68 -13.94 4.05
N GLY A 61 -16.61 -14.48 2.83
CA GLY A 61 -16.79 -13.70 1.60
C GLY A 61 -18.18 -13.07 1.47
N LEU A 62 -19.25 -13.86 1.71
CA LEU A 62 -20.63 -13.37 1.66
C LEU A 62 -20.90 -12.28 2.69
N ASN A 63 -20.51 -12.50 3.95
CA ASN A 63 -20.72 -11.52 5.02
C ASN A 63 -19.89 -10.26 4.83
N THR A 64 -18.62 -10.38 4.44
CA THR A 64 -17.79 -9.22 4.07
C THR A 64 -18.43 -8.42 2.95
N GLY A 65 -18.89 -9.10 1.88
CA GLY A 65 -19.54 -8.45 0.75
C GLY A 65 -20.84 -7.74 1.15
N ALA A 66 -21.72 -8.42 1.88
CA ALA A 66 -23.00 -7.87 2.34
C ALA A 66 -22.83 -6.63 3.25
N LEU A 67 -21.91 -6.71 4.21
CA LEU A 67 -21.62 -5.63 5.14
C LEU A 67 -20.94 -4.44 4.46
N THR A 68 -20.05 -4.68 3.50
CA THR A 68 -19.23 -3.64 2.86
C THR A 68 -19.68 -3.29 1.43
N GLU A 69 -20.88 -3.68 0.99
CA GLU A 69 -21.34 -3.54 -0.39
C GLU A 69 -21.10 -2.13 -0.97
N SER A 70 -21.54 -1.09 -0.26
CA SER A 70 -21.36 0.30 -0.71
C SER A 70 -19.89 0.72 -0.81
N LEU A 71 -19.05 0.26 0.11
CA LEU A 71 -17.59 0.51 0.10
C LEU A 71 -16.92 -0.23 -1.07
N TYR A 72 -17.33 -1.46 -1.31
CA TYR A 72 -16.81 -2.25 -2.43
C TYR A 72 -17.16 -1.63 -3.78
N GLN A 73 -18.42 -1.27 -4.01
CA GLN A 73 -18.87 -0.65 -5.26
C GLN A 73 -18.22 0.73 -5.48
N LYS A 74 -18.03 1.52 -4.41
CA LYS A 74 -17.26 2.77 -4.47
C LYS A 74 -15.81 2.49 -4.89
N GLN A 75 -15.17 1.50 -4.29
CA GLN A 75 -13.78 1.13 -4.57
C GLN A 75 -13.58 0.65 -6.01
N GLU A 76 -14.49 -0.21 -6.53
CA GLU A 76 -14.48 -0.58 -7.95
C GLU A 76 -14.57 0.66 -8.85
N THR A 77 -15.45 1.60 -8.52
CA THR A 77 -15.63 2.83 -9.29
C THR A 77 -14.37 3.69 -9.28
N VAL A 78 -13.76 3.92 -8.11
CA VAL A 78 -12.51 4.68 -7.98
C VAL A 78 -11.39 4.04 -8.81
N PHE A 79 -11.22 2.74 -8.69
CA PHE A 79 -10.15 2.02 -9.39
C PHE A 79 -10.33 2.08 -10.92
N PHE A 80 -11.51 1.77 -11.43
CA PHE A 80 -11.74 1.76 -12.88
C PHE A 80 -11.78 3.17 -13.49
N SER A 81 -12.27 4.18 -12.76
CA SER A 81 -12.18 5.58 -13.21
C SER A 81 -10.73 6.05 -13.38
N LYS A 82 -9.81 5.59 -12.52
CA LYS A 82 -8.38 5.87 -12.69
C LYS A 82 -7.81 5.18 -13.93
N VAL A 83 -8.23 3.97 -14.24
CA VAL A 83 -7.83 3.29 -15.49
C VAL A 83 -8.33 4.08 -16.72
N GLU A 84 -9.55 4.62 -16.69
CA GLU A 84 -10.10 5.48 -17.76
C GLU A 84 -9.31 6.79 -17.91
N GLU A 85 -8.92 7.42 -16.79
CA GLU A 85 -8.10 8.64 -16.78
C GLU A 85 -6.72 8.39 -17.42
N PHE A 86 -6.06 7.29 -17.08
CA PHE A 86 -4.74 6.93 -17.65
C PHE A 86 -4.83 6.50 -19.13
N VAL A 87 -5.94 5.94 -19.55
CA VAL A 87 -6.17 5.42 -20.91
C VAL A 87 -7.47 5.98 -21.48
N PRO A 88 -7.53 7.27 -21.85
CA PRO A 88 -8.77 7.94 -22.24
C PRO A 88 -9.36 7.46 -23.59
N SER A 89 -8.57 6.76 -24.42
CA SER A 89 -9.04 6.25 -25.71
C SER A 89 -9.82 4.95 -25.56
N GLY A 90 -11.10 4.92 -25.91
CA GLY A 90 -11.95 3.71 -25.86
C GLY A 90 -11.39 2.51 -26.65
N PHE A 91 -10.69 2.76 -27.76
CA PHE A 91 -9.98 1.69 -28.49
C PHE A 91 -8.81 1.12 -27.66
N LYS A 92 -7.99 1.98 -27.04
CA LYS A 92 -6.88 1.55 -26.17
C LYS A 92 -7.40 0.85 -24.93
N GLN A 93 -8.51 1.29 -24.34
CA GLN A 93 -9.17 0.61 -23.22
C GLN A 93 -9.57 -0.82 -23.59
N LYS A 94 -10.24 -1.01 -24.75
CA LYS A 94 -10.60 -2.35 -25.25
C LYS A 94 -9.38 -3.24 -25.46
N MET A 95 -8.28 -2.69 -25.94
CA MET A 95 -7.02 -3.43 -26.11
C MET A 95 -6.40 -3.79 -24.75
N LEU A 96 -6.38 -2.86 -23.81
CA LEU A 96 -5.90 -3.09 -22.43
C LEU A 96 -6.72 -4.19 -21.75
N ILE A 97 -8.04 -4.16 -21.84
CA ILE A 97 -8.93 -5.20 -21.30
C ILE A 97 -8.59 -6.58 -21.87
N LYS A 98 -8.38 -6.68 -23.21
CA LYS A 98 -7.96 -7.95 -23.82
C LYS A 98 -6.62 -8.42 -23.31
N LEU A 99 -5.66 -7.51 -23.13
CA LEU A 99 -4.33 -7.80 -22.59
C LEU A 99 -4.43 -8.28 -21.14
N LEU A 100 -5.21 -7.60 -20.29
CA LEU A 100 -5.44 -7.99 -18.89
C LEU A 100 -6.10 -9.37 -18.78
N LYS A 101 -7.13 -9.65 -19.59
CA LYS A 101 -7.75 -10.99 -19.65
C LYS A 101 -6.76 -12.08 -20.09
N TYR A 102 -5.91 -11.77 -21.05
CA TYR A 102 -4.87 -12.70 -21.51
C TYR A 102 -3.79 -12.91 -20.45
N TYR A 103 -3.35 -11.85 -19.79
CA TYR A 103 -2.35 -11.91 -18.73
C TYR A 103 -2.85 -12.72 -17.53
N ASN A 104 -4.10 -12.52 -17.11
CA ASN A 104 -4.72 -13.18 -15.95
C ASN A 104 -5.39 -14.52 -16.28
N ARG A 105 -5.30 -15.05 -17.51
CA ARG A 105 -6.05 -16.24 -17.96
C ARG A 105 -5.86 -17.50 -17.13
N ASP A 106 -4.71 -17.62 -16.45
CA ASP A 106 -4.34 -18.78 -15.64
C ASP A 106 -4.36 -18.48 -14.12
N LEU A 107 -4.70 -17.24 -13.71
CA LEU A 107 -4.64 -16.75 -12.32
C LEU A 107 -5.39 -17.67 -11.34
N TYR A 108 -6.58 -18.13 -11.73
CA TYR A 108 -7.43 -19.02 -10.93
C TYR A 108 -6.76 -20.34 -10.52
N GLN A 109 -5.74 -20.79 -11.24
CA GLN A 109 -4.99 -22.02 -10.93
C GLN A 109 -4.00 -21.86 -9.78
N TYR A 110 -3.66 -20.63 -9.45
CA TYR A 110 -2.65 -20.28 -8.45
C TYR A 110 -3.24 -19.76 -7.14
N ILE A 111 -4.57 -19.68 -7.04
CA ILE A 111 -5.26 -19.27 -5.82
C ILE A 111 -5.91 -20.50 -5.20
N PRO A 112 -5.65 -20.83 -3.91
CA PRO A 112 -6.30 -21.90 -3.18
C PRO A 112 -7.83 -21.82 -3.24
N ASN A 113 -8.52 -22.97 -3.23
CA ASN A 113 -9.98 -22.99 -3.42
C ASN A 113 -10.73 -22.27 -2.31
N GLU A 114 -10.23 -22.26 -1.09
CA GLU A 114 -10.80 -21.49 0.03
C GLU A 114 -10.82 -19.99 -0.26
N TYR A 115 -9.73 -19.40 -0.72
CA TYR A 115 -9.68 -17.96 -1.07
C TYR A 115 -10.48 -17.66 -2.34
N LYS A 116 -10.56 -18.60 -3.28
CA LYS A 116 -11.47 -18.46 -4.43
C LYS A 116 -12.94 -18.41 -3.97
N ALA A 117 -13.32 -19.25 -3.01
CA ALA A 117 -14.66 -19.25 -2.45
C ALA A 117 -14.98 -17.95 -1.71
N GLU A 118 -14.04 -17.45 -0.90
CA GLU A 118 -14.16 -16.15 -0.21
C GLU A 118 -14.35 -15.01 -1.22
N ILE A 119 -13.49 -14.92 -2.24
CA ILE A 119 -13.60 -13.91 -3.31
C ILE A 119 -14.91 -14.08 -4.10
N TYR A 120 -15.36 -15.31 -4.32
CA TYR A 120 -16.62 -15.58 -5.01
C TYR A 120 -17.83 -15.10 -4.19
N GLY A 121 -17.85 -15.36 -2.88
CA GLY A 121 -18.87 -14.85 -1.98
C GLY A 121 -18.91 -13.30 -1.99
N LEU A 122 -17.77 -12.68 -1.80
CA LEU A 122 -17.61 -11.22 -1.88
C LEU A 122 -18.11 -10.64 -3.21
N SER A 123 -17.80 -11.30 -4.33
CA SER A 123 -18.15 -10.83 -5.68
C SER A 123 -19.65 -10.76 -5.97
N LYS A 124 -20.50 -11.39 -5.14
CA LYS A 124 -21.96 -11.30 -5.27
C LYS A 124 -22.49 -9.89 -5.05
N TYR A 125 -21.69 -9.02 -4.40
CA TYR A 125 -22.03 -7.64 -4.06
C TYR A 125 -21.28 -6.60 -4.92
N ALA A 126 -20.58 -7.06 -5.98
CA ALA A 126 -19.92 -6.19 -6.94
C ALA A 126 -20.95 -5.41 -7.79
N THR A 127 -20.58 -4.22 -8.27
CA THR A 127 -21.45 -3.46 -9.16
C THR A 127 -21.55 -4.08 -10.55
N ASN A 128 -22.73 -4.01 -11.20
CA ASN A 128 -22.92 -4.42 -12.58
C ASN A 128 -22.34 -3.42 -13.61
N ARG A 129 -21.95 -2.22 -13.17
CA ARG A 129 -21.44 -1.16 -14.03
C ARG A 129 -20.26 -1.59 -14.91
N PHE A 130 -19.46 -2.52 -14.44
CA PHE A 130 -18.23 -2.97 -15.10
C PHE A 130 -18.33 -4.38 -15.71
N ASP A 131 -19.53 -4.90 -15.97
CA ASP A 131 -19.74 -6.24 -16.55
C ASP A 131 -19.11 -6.40 -17.94
N PHE A 132 -18.88 -5.32 -18.66
CA PHE A 132 -18.13 -5.31 -19.92
C PHE A 132 -16.67 -5.76 -19.77
N LEU A 133 -16.08 -5.65 -18.55
CA LEU A 133 -14.74 -6.15 -18.23
C LEU A 133 -14.71 -7.67 -18.03
N GLY A 134 -15.82 -8.26 -17.61
CA GLY A 134 -15.99 -9.69 -17.34
C GLY A 134 -16.95 -9.93 -16.17
N PRO A 135 -17.30 -11.20 -15.89
CA PRO A 135 -18.13 -11.55 -14.75
C PRO A 135 -17.56 -11.02 -13.43
N ALA A 136 -18.42 -10.68 -12.46
CA ALA A 136 -18.04 -10.08 -11.19
C ALA A 136 -16.92 -10.84 -10.46
N TYR A 137 -17.02 -12.16 -10.38
CA TYR A 137 -16.00 -12.99 -9.74
C TYR A 137 -14.61 -12.85 -10.40
N GLN A 138 -14.53 -12.88 -11.73
CA GLN A 138 -13.24 -12.71 -12.42
C GLN A 138 -12.70 -11.32 -12.27
N ARG A 139 -13.55 -10.29 -12.24
CA ARG A 139 -13.13 -8.90 -11.93
C ARG A 139 -12.52 -8.84 -10.53
N SER A 140 -13.18 -9.42 -9.53
CA SER A 140 -12.68 -9.47 -8.14
C SER A 140 -11.35 -10.20 -8.06
N LEU A 141 -11.18 -11.34 -8.74
CA LEU A 141 -9.88 -12.02 -8.84
C LEU A 141 -8.79 -11.14 -9.45
N TYR A 142 -9.12 -10.38 -10.52
CA TYR A 142 -8.17 -9.50 -11.18
C TYR A 142 -7.79 -8.30 -10.30
N LEU A 143 -8.72 -7.79 -9.49
CA LEU A 143 -8.45 -6.72 -8.53
C LEU A 143 -7.47 -7.15 -7.44
N HIS A 144 -7.49 -8.41 -7.00
CA HIS A 144 -6.48 -8.97 -6.08
C HIS A 144 -5.08 -9.02 -6.70
N GLY A 145 -4.99 -9.19 -8.02
CA GLY A 145 -3.73 -9.08 -8.77
C GLY A 145 -3.39 -7.67 -9.26
N ALA A 146 -4.29 -6.71 -9.10
CA ALA A 146 -4.08 -5.35 -9.65
C ALA A 146 -2.93 -4.60 -8.98
N HIS A 147 -2.76 -4.76 -7.67
CA HIS A 147 -1.61 -4.27 -6.92
C HIS A 147 -0.30 -4.79 -7.54
N ASP A 148 -0.21 -6.09 -7.75
CA ASP A 148 0.96 -6.76 -8.33
C ASP A 148 1.20 -6.35 -9.78
N ILE A 149 0.11 -6.19 -10.57
CA ILE A 149 0.19 -5.71 -11.95
C ILE A 149 0.71 -4.26 -11.97
N GLY A 150 0.23 -3.41 -11.07
CA GLY A 150 0.74 -2.06 -10.89
C GLY A 150 2.26 -2.07 -10.65
N HIS A 151 2.74 -2.91 -9.75
CA HIS A 151 4.18 -3.05 -9.46
C HIS A 151 4.97 -3.63 -10.63
N ALA A 152 4.41 -4.63 -11.35
CA ALA A 152 5.10 -5.29 -12.46
C ALA A 152 5.35 -4.37 -13.67
N PHE A 153 4.46 -3.40 -13.90
CA PHE A 153 4.54 -2.45 -15.01
C PHE A 153 5.08 -1.07 -14.60
N GLN A 154 5.51 -0.90 -13.35
CA GLN A 154 5.96 0.39 -12.84
C GLN A 154 7.39 0.77 -13.28
N ASP A 155 7.44 1.72 -14.21
CA ASP A 155 8.31 2.89 -14.13
C ASP A 155 7.57 4.10 -13.51
N LEU A 156 6.37 3.90 -12.94
CA LEU A 156 5.54 4.92 -12.32
C LEU A 156 5.85 4.93 -10.80
N ALA A 157 6.31 6.06 -10.28
CA ALA A 157 6.64 6.31 -8.88
C ALA A 157 5.37 6.34 -7.98
N LEU A 158 4.61 5.23 -7.93
CA LEU A 158 3.35 5.12 -7.19
C LEU A 158 3.49 4.35 -5.88
N VAL A 159 4.69 3.88 -5.54
CA VAL A 159 4.92 3.01 -4.37
C VAL A 159 6.21 3.37 -3.67
N GLY A 160 6.13 3.63 -2.38
CA GLY A 160 7.25 4.04 -1.57
C GLY A 160 7.20 3.52 -0.14
N CYS A 161 6.88 2.24 0.07
CA CYS A 161 6.74 1.66 1.40
C CYS A 161 8.03 1.67 2.21
N THR A 162 7.91 1.90 3.53
CA THR A 162 9.02 1.79 4.48
C THR A 162 8.55 1.02 5.71
N SER A 163 9.35 0.05 6.16
CA SER A 163 9.10 -0.71 7.38
C SER A 163 10.37 -0.76 8.25
N LEU A 164 10.17 -0.69 9.57
CA LEU A 164 11.19 -0.82 10.59
C LEU A 164 10.71 -1.81 11.64
N ALA A 165 11.52 -2.79 11.97
CA ALA A 165 11.32 -3.66 13.13
C ALA A 165 12.50 -3.47 14.10
N VAL A 166 12.21 -3.34 15.39
CA VAL A 166 13.20 -3.29 16.46
C VAL A 166 12.82 -4.22 17.59
N TRP A 167 13.81 -4.75 18.30
CA TRP A 167 13.63 -5.61 19.47
C TRP A 167 14.82 -5.48 20.43
N GLY A 168 14.79 -6.22 21.56
CA GLY A 168 15.87 -6.19 22.53
C GLY A 168 16.16 -4.77 23.03
N GLU A 169 17.41 -4.34 22.95
CA GLU A 169 17.90 -3.05 23.44
C GLU A 169 17.31 -1.84 22.71
N ASN A 170 16.82 -2.00 21.48
CA ASN A 170 16.23 -0.91 20.69
C ASN A 170 14.71 -0.72 20.97
N SER A 171 14.09 -1.60 21.76
CA SER A 171 12.67 -1.53 22.12
C SER A 171 12.49 -1.27 23.61
N ALA A 172 11.57 -0.41 23.99
CA ALA A 172 11.38 0.06 25.36
C ALA A 172 11.02 -1.06 26.36
N ASP A 173 10.36 -2.12 25.91
CA ASP A 173 10.01 -3.29 26.73
C ASP A 173 10.82 -4.55 26.36
N GLY A 174 11.82 -4.39 25.49
CA GLY A 174 12.64 -5.49 24.98
C GLY A 174 11.91 -6.42 24.00
N GLY A 175 10.62 -6.23 23.80
CA GLY A 175 9.81 -6.99 22.85
C GLY A 175 9.93 -6.47 21.42
N LEU A 176 9.36 -7.21 20.47
CA LEU A 176 9.32 -6.81 19.06
C LEU A 176 8.34 -5.65 18.84
N LEU A 177 8.82 -4.59 18.21
CA LEU A 177 8.03 -3.43 17.77
C LEU A 177 8.26 -3.22 16.29
N ILE A 178 7.17 -3.13 15.51
CA ILE A 178 7.25 -2.98 14.05
C ILE A 178 6.41 -1.79 13.63
N GLY A 179 6.99 -0.89 12.84
CA GLY A 179 6.29 0.24 12.21
C GLY A 179 6.37 0.17 10.69
N ARG A 180 5.29 0.58 10.00
CA ARG A 180 5.24 0.57 8.55
C ARG A 180 4.37 1.67 7.97
N ASN A 181 4.85 2.34 6.90
CA ASN A 181 4.05 3.16 5.99
C ASN A 181 3.75 2.38 4.70
N PHE A 182 2.46 2.28 4.36
CA PHE A 182 2.00 1.76 3.08
C PHE A 182 1.70 2.90 2.12
N ASP A 183 2.73 3.31 1.39
CA ASP A 183 2.65 4.37 0.39
C ASP A 183 2.22 3.77 -0.95
N PHE A 184 0.93 3.53 -1.08
CA PHE A 184 0.28 3.07 -2.31
C PHE A 184 -0.78 4.09 -2.70
N TYR A 185 -0.53 4.83 -3.77
CA TYR A 185 -1.36 5.94 -4.19
C TYR A 185 -2.10 5.66 -5.51
N VAL A 186 -3.42 5.60 -5.44
CA VAL A 186 -4.33 5.48 -6.58
C VAL A 186 -5.36 6.64 -6.57
N GLY A 187 -4.97 7.78 -5.99
CA GLY A 187 -5.83 8.93 -5.71
C GLY A 187 -6.31 8.97 -4.26
N ASP A 188 -6.72 10.15 -3.81
CA ASP A 188 -7.12 10.36 -2.41
C ASP A 188 -8.38 9.55 -2.05
N ASP A 189 -9.32 9.43 -2.98
CA ASP A 189 -10.56 8.65 -2.82
C ASP A 189 -10.29 7.17 -2.52
N PHE A 190 -9.13 6.65 -2.95
CA PHE A 190 -8.73 5.26 -2.68
C PHE A 190 -8.48 5.01 -1.20
N ALA A 191 -7.84 5.95 -0.51
CA ALA A 191 -7.47 5.83 0.90
C ALA A 191 -8.57 6.31 1.87
N GLU A 192 -9.65 6.92 1.35
CA GLU A 192 -10.69 7.55 2.17
C GLU A 192 -11.42 6.54 3.06
N ASN A 193 -11.78 5.38 2.52
CA ASN A 193 -12.59 4.38 3.22
C ASN A 193 -11.77 3.13 3.56
N LYS A 194 -10.72 3.31 4.36
CA LYS A 194 -9.95 2.18 4.90
C LYS A 194 -10.81 1.31 5.82
N ILE A 195 -10.62 0.00 5.72
CA ILE A 195 -11.27 -1.00 6.55
C ILE A 195 -10.22 -1.68 7.41
N ILE A 196 -10.45 -1.69 8.71
CA ILE A 196 -9.70 -2.51 9.67
C ILE A 196 -10.49 -3.80 9.84
N ALA A 197 -10.04 -4.85 9.16
CA ALA A 197 -10.74 -6.13 9.13
C ALA A 197 -10.19 -7.07 10.21
N PHE A 198 -11.09 -7.65 11.00
CA PHE A 198 -10.84 -8.69 11.98
C PHE A 198 -11.56 -9.95 11.49
N ILE A 199 -10.80 -10.92 11.03
CA ILE A 199 -11.32 -12.13 10.42
C ILE A 199 -11.03 -13.32 11.31
N GLN A 200 -12.07 -14.07 11.66
CA GLN A 200 -11.96 -15.30 12.45
C GLN A 200 -12.43 -16.48 11.61
N PRO A 201 -11.53 -17.10 10.82
CA PRO A 201 -11.89 -18.24 9.98
C PRO A 201 -12.10 -19.50 10.84
N GLU A 202 -12.90 -20.44 10.37
CA GLU A 202 -13.07 -21.75 11.02
C GLU A 202 -11.78 -22.58 11.04
N LYS A 203 -10.87 -22.32 10.10
CA LYS A 203 -9.57 -23.01 10.00
C LYS A 203 -8.43 -22.02 9.96
N GLY A 204 -7.40 -22.29 10.75
CA GLY A 204 -6.24 -21.41 10.90
C GLY A 204 -6.44 -20.33 11.95
N ASN A 205 -5.53 -19.39 12.01
CA ASN A 205 -5.48 -18.32 12.99
C ASN A 205 -6.46 -17.20 12.68
N ALA A 206 -7.10 -16.66 13.69
CA ALA A 206 -7.76 -15.35 13.60
C ALA A 206 -6.72 -14.25 13.37
N PHE A 207 -7.06 -13.24 12.58
CA PHE A 207 -6.12 -12.16 12.24
C PHE A 207 -6.83 -10.84 11.98
N MET A 208 -6.08 -9.75 12.15
CA MET A 208 -6.47 -8.43 11.67
C MET A 208 -5.68 -8.05 10.42
N SER A 209 -6.26 -7.23 9.56
CA SER A 209 -5.56 -6.60 8.45
C SER A 209 -6.14 -5.22 8.13
N VAL A 210 -5.31 -4.33 7.58
CA VAL A 210 -5.80 -3.08 6.98
C VAL A 210 -6.08 -3.35 5.51
N THR A 211 -7.31 -3.07 5.07
CA THR A 211 -7.79 -3.37 3.74
C THR A 211 -8.74 -2.29 3.19
N TRP A 212 -9.37 -2.56 2.08
CA TRP A 212 -10.36 -1.73 1.40
C TRP A 212 -11.47 -2.57 0.79
N GLY A 213 -12.55 -1.94 0.33
CA GLY A 213 -13.68 -2.64 -0.25
C GLY A 213 -13.27 -3.53 -1.44
N GLY A 214 -13.69 -4.80 -1.41
CA GLY A 214 -13.40 -5.76 -2.47
C GLY A 214 -12.10 -6.53 -2.36
N MET A 215 -11.28 -6.29 -1.32
CA MET A 215 -9.98 -6.93 -1.11
C MET A 215 -10.02 -7.89 0.09
N THR A 216 -9.74 -9.17 -0.13
CA THR A 216 -9.61 -10.21 0.91
C THR A 216 -8.14 -10.60 1.16
N GLY A 217 -7.23 -10.20 0.26
CA GLY A 217 -5.79 -10.34 0.45
C GLY A 217 -5.25 -9.38 1.51
N VAL A 218 -4.02 -9.63 1.96
CA VAL A 218 -3.38 -8.86 3.04
C VAL A 218 -2.18 -8.08 2.52
N VAL A 219 -2.04 -6.82 2.97
CA VAL A 219 -0.86 -5.98 2.72
C VAL A 219 -0.16 -5.57 4.02
N SER A 220 -0.89 -5.51 5.13
CA SER A 220 -0.42 -5.31 6.51
C SER A 220 -1.37 -6.01 7.47
N GLY A 221 -0.85 -6.81 8.39
CA GLY A 221 -1.69 -7.47 9.38
C GLY A 221 -0.92 -8.23 10.45
N MET A 222 -1.66 -8.68 11.48
CA MET A 222 -1.16 -9.52 12.56
C MET A 222 -2.20 -10.58 12.93
N ASN A 223 -1.76 -11.81 13.19
CA ASN A 223 -2.65 -12.88 13.67
C ASN A 223 -2.65 -13.00 15.20
N GLU A 224 -3.54 -13.83 15.74
CA GLU A 224 -3.70 -14.09 17.17
C GLU A 224 -2.45 -14.68 17.83
N LYS A 225 -1.53 -15.27 17.07
CA LYS A 225 -0.23 -15.78 17.58
C LYS A 225 0.83 -14.67 17.66
N GLY A 226 0.52 -13.45 17.17
CA GLY A 226 1.48 -12.36 17.09
C GLY A 226 2.49 -12.53 15.95
N LEU A 227 2.10 -13.21 14.89
CA LEU A 227 2.83 -13.18 13.63
C LEU A 227 2.33 -12.00 12.82
N THR A 228 3.24 -11.16 12.34
CA THR A 228 2.92 -9.99 11.51
C THR A 228 3.39 -10.18 10.09
N VAL A 229 2.71 -9.55 9.14
CA VAL A 229 3.17 -9.40 7.76
C VAL A 229 3.02 -7.96 7.29
N THR A 230 4.02 -7.45 6.55
CA THR A 230 3.93 -6.21 5.77
C THR A 230 4.59 -6.41 4.41
N LEU A 231 3.99 -5.85 3.35
CA LEU A 231 4.48 -5.96 1.98
C LEU A 231 5.21 -4.69 1.55
N ASN A 232 6.42 -4.84 1.02
CA ASN A 232 7.19 -3.76 0.42
C ASN A 232 7.63 -4.17 -0.99
N ALA A 233 7.26 -3.38 -2.00
CA ALA A 233 7.64 -3.66 -3.37
C ALA A 233 9.17 -3.71 -3.56
N GLY A 234 9.65 -4.75 -4.22
CA GLY A 234 11.02 -4.88 -4.69
C GLY A 234 11.10 -4.77 -6.22
N LYS A 235 12.29 -4.85 -6.78
CA LYS A 235 12.48 -4.80 -8.23
C LYS A 235 13.43 -5.89 -8.71
N SER A 236 12.90 -6.86 -9.49
CA SER A 236 13.65 -7.96 -10.07
C SER A 236 13.06 -8.33 -11.45
N SER A 237 12.88 -9.61 -11.73
CA SER A 237 12.41 -10.10 -13.04
C SER A 237 10.97 -9.66 -13.35
N ILE A 238 10.71 -9.28 -14.63
CA ILE A 238 9.36 -8.97 -15.11
C ILE A 238 8.61 -10.27 -15.40
N PRO A 239 7.39 -10.44 -14.87
CA PRO A 239 6.58 -11.62 -15.13
C PRO A 239 5.96 -11.58 -16.53
N LEU A 240 5.80 -12.77 -17.14
CA LEU A 240 5.15 -12.92 -18.45
C LEU A 240 3.64 -13.20 -18.34
N LYS A 241 3.17 -13.64 -17.17
CA LYS A 241 1.76 -13.93 -16.86
C LYS A 241 1.50 -13.88 -15.36
N ALA A 242 0.26 -13.60 -14.99
CA ALA A 242 -0.18 -13.63 -13.60
C ALA A 242 -0.09 -15.05 -13.02
N LYS A 243 0.22 -15.10 -11.72
CA LYS A 243 0.26 -16.31 -10.89
C LYS A 243 -0.36 -15.97 -9.52
N THR A 244 0.16 -16.50 -8.40
CA THR A 244 -0.34 -16.18 -7.07
C THR A 244 -0.12 -14.68 -6.75
N PRO A 245 -1.17 -13.90 -6.47
CA PRO A 245 -1.02 -12.53 -5.96
C PRO A 245 -0.28 -12.52 -4.63
N ILE A 246 0.61 -11.56 -4.44
CA ILE A 246 1.41 -11.49 -3.21
C ILE A 246 0.54 -11.26 -1.97
N SER A 247 -0.56 -10.52 -2.12
CA SER A 247 -1.53 -10.30 -1.04
C SER A 247 -2.22 -11.58 -0.58
N VAL A 248 -2.39 -12.57 -1.48
CA VAL A 248 -2.91 -13.91 -1.15
C VAL A 248 -1.83 -14.72 -0.43
N VAL A 249 -0.56 -14.59 -0.81
CA VAL A 249 0.57 -15.22 -0.08
C VAL A 249 0.64 -14.68 1.35
N ALA A 250 0.58 -13.36 1.53
CA ALA A 250 0.57 -12.73 2.85
C ALA A 250 -0.65 -13.15 3.69
N ARG A 251 -1.83 -13.29 3.06
CA ARG A 251 -3.04 -13.82 3.70
C ARG A 251 -2.84 -15.24 4.21
N GLU A 252 -2.27 -16.13 3.41
CA GLU A 252 -2.02 -17.52 3.78
C GLU A 252 -1.01 -17.62 4.92
N ILE A 253 0.04 -16.77 4.91
CA ILE A 253 0.99 -16.68 6.02
C ILE A 253 0.28 -16.27 7.31
N LEU A 254 -0.53 -15.21 7.30
CA LEU A 254 -1.26 -14.79 8.51
C LEU A 254 -2.22 -15.84 9.03
N GLN A 255 -2.90 -16.56 8.13
CA GLN A 255 -3.90 -17.54 8.53
C GLN A 255 -3.29 -18.85 9.04
N TYR A 256 -2.10 -19.25 8.55
CA TYR A 256 -1.58 -20.59 8.80
C TYR A 256 -0.19 -20.67 9.42
N ALA A 257 0.51 -19.55 9.60
CA ALA A 257 1.81 -19.56 10.23
C ALA A 257 1.74 -19.04 11.68
N ASP A 258 2.42 -19.72 12.59
CA ASP A 258 2.57 -19.34 13.99
C ASP A 258 3.94 -18.71 14.28
N ASN A 259 4.93 -18.92 13.38
CA ASN A 259 6.31 -18.50 13.53
C ASN A 259 6.98 -18.23 12.16
N ILE A 260 8.20 -17.73 12.17
CA ILE A 260 8.97 -17.37 10.98
C ILE A 260 9.22 -18.59 10.07
N GLU A 261 9.56 -19.75 10.62
CA GLU A 261 9.85 -20.96 9.84
C GLU A 261 8.63 -21.39 9.00
N GLN A 262 7.45 -21.40 9.60
CA GLN A 262 6.20 -21.73 8.91
C GLN A 262 5.89 -20.69 7.83
N ALA A 263 6.10 -19.39 8.10
CA ALA A 263 5.90 -18.33 7.13
C ALA A 263 6.82 -18.50 5.91
N ILE A 264 8.11 -18.80 6.12
CA ILE A 264 9.08 -19.10 5.06
C ILE A 264 8.64 -20.32 4.25
N SER A 265 8.22 -21.39 4.94
CA SER A 265 7.75 -22.63 4.31
C SER A 265 6.57 -22.39 3.38
N ILE A 266 5.57 -21.62 3.82
CA ILE A 266 4.42 -21.23 3.01
C ILE A 266 4.88 -20.43 1.78
N ALA A 267 5.63 -19.35 1.98
CA ALA A 267 6.08 -18.47 0.91
C ALA A 267 6.89 -19.21 -0.16
N LYS A 268 7.78 -20.11 0.25
CA LYS A 268 8.66 -20.90 -0.63
C LYS A 268 7.91 -21.80 -1.61
N THR A 269 6.69 -22.23 -1.28
CA THR A 269 5.84 -23.04 -2.16
C THR A 269 5.15 -22.23 -3.26
N LYS A 270 5.10 -20.91 -3.15
CA LYS A 270 4.29 -20.05 -4.01
C LYS A 270 5.02 -19.64 -5.30
N LYS A 271 4.24 -19.61 -6.37
CA LYS A 271 4.69 -19.08 -7.66
C LYS A 271 4.10 -17.69 -7.83
N VAL A 272 4.85 -16.66 -7.51
CA VAL A 272 4.41 -15.27 -7.65
C VAL A 272 4.72 -14.69 -9.03
N PHE A 273 4.16 -13.52 -9.32
CA PHE A 273 4.41 -12.77 -10.55
C PHE A 273 4.84 -11.31 -10.29
N VAL A 274 5.17 -11.02 -9.06
CA VAL A 274 5.66 -9.71 -8.60
C VAL A 274 6.96 -9.93 -7.82
N SER A 275 7.71 -8.85 -7.62
CA SER A 275 8.93 -8.84 -6.81
C SER A 275 8.65 -8.06 -5.53
N GLU A 276 8.60 -8.75 -4.39
CA GLU A 276 8.17 -8.21 -3.10
C GLU A 276 9.05 -8.70 -1.96
N SER A 277 9.26 -7.82 -0.97
CA SER A 277 9.75 -8.17 0.36
C SER A 277 8.56 -8.26 1.32
N ILE A 278 8.41 -9.40 1.98
CA ILE A 278 7.45 -9.62 3.07
C ILE A 278 8.24 -9.52 4.37
N MET A 279 8.07 -8.45 5.14
CA MET A 279 8.60 -8.42 6.50
C MET A 279 7.67 -9.25 7.38
N VAL A 280 8.22 -10.28 7.98
CA VAL A 280 7.56 -11.16 8.93
C VAL A 280 8.16 -10.94 10.30
N GLY A 281 7.36 -10.47 11.26
CA GLY A 281 7.70 -10.42 12.67
C GLY A 281 6.97 -11.51 13.42
N SER A 282 7.58 -12.06 14.46
CA SER A 282 7.02 -13.16 15.24
C SER A 282 7.24 -12.96 16.73
N ALA A 283 6.16 -13.00 17.49
CA ALA A 283 6.19 -13.00 18.95
C ALA A 283 6.89 -14.26 19.50
N ALA A 284 6.72 -15.40 18.83
CA ALA A 284 7.35 -16.67 19.23
C ALA A 284 8.87 -16.63 19.04
N ASP A 285 9.34 -16.04 17.93
CA ASP A 285 10.77 -15.94 17.60
C ASP A 285 11.42 -14.67 18.17
N ARG A 286 10.62 -13.69 18.63
CA ARG A 286 11.04 -12.38 19.18
C ARG A 286 11.97 -11.60 18.24
N LYS A 287 11.78 -11.74 16.94
CA LYS A 287 12.55 -11.07 15.89
C LYS A 287 11.71 -10.90 14.61
N ALA A 288 12.27 -10.22 13.63
CA ALA A 288 11.70 -10.12 12.31
C ALA A 288 12.70 -10.54 11.23
N VAL A 289 12.19 -10.98 10.07
CA VAL A 289 12.97 -11.30 8.87
C VAL A 289 12.31 -10.71 7.63
N LEU A 290 13.05 -10.61 6.52
CA LEU A 290 12.47 -10.34 5.20
C LEU A 290 12.45 -11.63 4.39
N ILE A 291 11.26 -12.02 3.94
CA ILE A 291 11.10 -13.03 2.90
C ILE A 291 11.05 -12.27 1.57
N GLU A 292 12.09 -12.41 0.77
CA GLU A 292 12.23 -11.74 -0.52
C GLU A 292 11.89 -12.71 -1.63
N ILE A 293 10.83 -12.40 -2.37
CA ILE A 293 10.27 -13.30 -3.39
C ILE A 293 10.09 -12.58 -4.72
N ALA A 294 10.51 -13.24 -5.79
CA ALA A 294 10.36 -12.77 -7.16
C ALA A 294 9.98 -13.94 -8.09
N PRO A 295 9.52 -13.70 -9.33
CA PRO A 295 9.10 -14.78 -10.24
C PRO A 295 10.14 -15.87 -10.49
N LYS A 296 11.41 -15.59 -10.28
CA LYS A 296 12.54 -16.50 -10.58
C LYS A 296 13.52 -16.71 -9.42
N ASN A 297 13.33 -15.99 -8.32
CA ASN A 297 14.26 -16.03 -7.20
C ASN A 297 13.55 -15.90 -5.87
N PHE A 298 14.15 -16.44 -4.81
CA PHE A 298 13.66 -16.45 -3.44
C PHE A 298 14.85 -16.32 -2.50
N GLY A 299 14.73 -15.46 -1.50
CA GLY A 299 15.71 -15.28 -0.44
C GLY A 299 15.07 -14.97 0.90
N VAL A 300 15.82 -15.16 1.96
CA VAL A 300 15.47 -14.70 3.31
C VAL A 300 16.61 -13.82 3.79
N TYR A 301 16.30 -12.65 4.30
CA TYR A 301 17.27 -11.75 4.91
C TYR A 301 17.02 -11.66 6.42
N GLU A 302 18.03 -11.97 7.18
CA GLU A 302 18.10 -11.78 8.63
C GLU A 302 19.26 -10.86 8.95
N VAL A 303 19.09 -9.97 9.93
CA VAL A 303 20.19 -9.14 10.41
C VAL A 303 21.08 -9.95 11.35
N ALA A 304 22.40 -9.85 11.15
CA ALA A 304 23.38 -10.43 12.06
C ALA A 304 23.80 -9.40 13.11
N ASN A 305 23.81 -9.80 14.39
CA ASN A 305 24.29 -8.95 15.49
C ASN A 305 23.62 -7.57 15.58
N SER A 306 22.33 -7.50 15.28
CA SER A 306 21.54 -6.28 15.33
C SER A 306 20.14 -6.57 15.87
N SER A 307 19.59 -5.62 16.61
CA SER A 307 18.22 -5.63 17.11
C SER A 307 17.30 -4.71 16.29
N ALA A 308 17.66 -4.45 15.02
CA ALA A 308 16.87 -3.64 14.09
C ALA A 308 16.92 -4.20 12.66
N LEU A 309 15.76 -4.25 12.00
CA LEU A 309 15.60 -4.65 10.62
C LEU A 309 14.84 -3.58 9.83
N ILE A 310 15.47 -3.04 8.80
CA ILE A 310 14.91 -1.99 7.96
C ILE A 310 14.52 -2.58 6.60
N CYS A 311 13.34 -2.23 6.09
CA CYS A 311 12.90 -2.61 4.76
C CYS A 311 12.36 -1.38 4.01
N SER A 312 12.91 -1.09 2.85
CA SER A 312 12.33 -0.12 1.91
C SER A 312 11.91 -0.83 0.60
N ASN A 313 12.25 -0.30 -0.56
CA ASN A 313 11.82 -0.88 -1.84
C ASN A 313 12.97 -1.50 -2.64
N HIS A 314 13.87 -2.22 -1.97
CA HIS A 314 14.94 -3.01 -2.60
C HIS A 314 15.21 -4.29 -1.79
N PHE A 315 15.76 -5.29 -2.43
CA PHE A 315 16.13 -6.55 -1.81
C PHE A 315 17.50 -6.48 -1.13
N GLN A 316 17.66 -7.19 -0.02
CA GLN A 316 18.86 -7.17 0.82
C GLN A 316 19.49 -8.56 0.96
N SER A 317 18.76 -9.66 0.70
CA SER A 317 19.31 -11.02 0.82
C SER A 317 20.37 -11.32 -0.24
N GLU A 318 21.26 -12.24 0.09
CA GLU A 318 22.33 -12.73 -0.80
C GLU A 318 21.78 -13.20 -2.16
N ALA A 319 20.58 -13.81 -2.16
CA ALA A 319 19.93 -14.28 -3.37
C ALA A 319 19.70 -13.20 -4.44
N PHE A 320 19.64 -11.92 -4.05
CA PHE A 320 19.40 -10.78 -4.94
C PHE A 320 20.58 -9.83 -5.10
N GLN A 321 21.74 -10.11 -4.50
CA GLN A 321 22.92 -9.23 -4.57
C GLN A 321 23.41 -9.03 -6.02
N SER A 322 23.32 -10.05 -6.87
CA SER A 322 23.73 -9.96 -8.28
C SER A 322 22.60 -9.53 -9.22
N ASP A 323 21.40 -9.25 -8.72
CA ASP A 323 20.27 -8.82 -9.55
C ASP A 323 20.44 -7.37 -10.00
N LYS A 324 20.72 -7.18 -11.31
CA LYS A 324 20.98 -5.86 -11.90
C LYS A 324 19.83 -4.87 -11.75
N ARG A 325 18.57 -5.36 -11.65
CA ARG A 325 17.42 -4.49 -11.47
C ARG A 325 17.31 -4.03 -10.03
N ASN A 326 17.61 -4.92 -9.09
CA ASN A 326 17.69 -4.56 -7.68
C ASN A 326 18.81 -3.54 -7.44
N GLN A 327 20.02 -3.76 -7.99
CA GLN A 327 21.13 -2.81 -7.90
C GLN A 327 20.75 -1.44 -8.48
N LYS A 328 20.13 -1.43 -9.67
CA LYS A 328 19.64 -0.19 -10.27
C LYS A 328 18.57 0.50 -9.40
N GLN A 329 17.70 -0.26 -8.73
CA GLN A 329 16.71 0.27 -7.80
C GLN A 329 17.38 0.94 -6.60
N ILE A 330 18.43 0.33 -6.04
CA ILE A 330 19.23 0.89 -4.95
C ILE A 330 19.90 2.20 -5.40
N GLU A 331 20.55 2.20 -6.55
CA GLU A 331 21.36 3.33 -7.04
C GLU A 331 20.53 4.51 -7.56
N GLU A 332 19.42 4.25 -8.25
CA GLU A 332 18.71 5.28 -9.01
C GLU A 332 17.38 5.75 -8.39
N SER A 333 16.81 5.00 -7.41
CA SER A 333 15.53 5.36 -6.77
C SER A 333 15.74 6.05 -5.42
N HIS A 334 14.61 6.42 -4.79
CA HIS A 334 14.59 6.95 -3.41
C HIS A 334 14.61 5.86 -2.33
N SER A 335 14.76 4.57 -2.71
CA SER A 335 14.65 3.45 -1.78
C SER A 335 15.80 3.41 -0.77
N GLN A 336 17.06 3.52 -1.25
CA GLN A 336 18.23 3.55 -0.38
C GLN A 336 18.22 4.77 0.55
N TYR A 337 17.84 5.94 0.03
CA TYR A 337 17.76 7.16 0.84
C TYR A 337 16.82 7.01 2.04
N ARG A 338 15.66 6.36 1.86
CA ARG A 338 14.73 6.10 2.98
C ARG A 338 15.28 5.04 3.93
N TRP A 339 15.98 4.03 3.43
CA TRP A 339 16.69 3.07 4.27
C TRP A 339 17.73 3.78 5.14
N ASP A 340 18.55 4.64 4.56
CA ASP A 340 19.56 5.45 5.28
C ASP A 340 18.89 6.38 6.30
N LYS A 341 17.73 6.96 5.96
CA LYS A 341 16.97 7.83 6.86
C LYS A 341 16.42 7.08 8.08
N VAL A 342 15.90 5.86 7.91
CA VAL A 342 15.50 5.01 9.04
C VAL A 342 16.72 4.61 9.88
N ASN A 343 17.85 4.32 9.21
CA ASN A 343 19.09 3.95 9.89
C ASN A 343 19.67 5.08 10.76
N GLU A 344 19.43 6.36 10.42
CA GLU A 344 19.74 7.48 11.31
C GLU A 344 19.03 7.37 12.66
N TYR A 345 17.73 7.00 12.66
CA TYR A 345 16.96 6.80 13.89
C TYR A 345 17.48 5.62 14.71
N VAL A 346 17.77 4.50 14.05
CA VAL A 346 18.32 3.30 14.73
C VAL A 346 19.66 3.59 15.36
N ASN A 347 20.54 4.35 14.69
CA ASN A 347 21.89 4.66 15.17
C ASN A 347 21.92 5.73 16.27
N ASN A 348 20.87 6.55 16.39
CA ASN A 348 20.80 7.58 17.44
C ASN A 348 20.49 7.01 18.85
N ALA A 349 20.47 5.68 18.98
CA ALA A 349 20.34 4.92 20.24
C ALA A 349 19.12 5.30 21.10
N GLU A 350 18.06 5.87 20.51
CA GLU A 350 16.81 6.05 21.23
C GLU A 350 16.02 4.74 21.31
N VAL A 351 15.71 4.35 22.55
CA VAL A 351 14.81 3.23 22.79
C VAL A 351 13.41 3.56 22.28
N LEU A 352 12.87 2.74 21.37
CA LEU A 352 11.61 3.03 20.68
C LEU A 352 10.40 2.51 21.49
N THR A 353 9.40 3.40 21.62
CA THR A 353 8.02 3.08 22.05
C THR A 353 7.09 3.11 20.84
N PRO A 354 5.82 2.65 20.93
CA PRO A 354 4.85 2.81 19.87
C PRO A 354 4.70 4.27 19.40
N GLU A 355 4.71 5.25 20.31
CA GLU A 355 4.61 6.67 20.02
C GLU A 355 5.80 7.17 19.20
N LYS A 356 7.03 6.84 19.65
CA LYS A 356 8.26 7.19 18.91
C LYS A 356 8.31 6.52 17.53
N MET A 357 7.82 5.28 17.41
CA MET A 357 7.69 4.63 16.12
C MET A 357 6.73 5.38 15.20
N VAL A 358 5.60 5.88 15.72
CA VAL A 358 4.66 6.72 14.98
C VAL A 358 5.31 8.03 14.55
N ASP A 359 6.13 8.67 15.41
CA ASP A 359 6.86 9.90 15.08
C ASP A 359 7.84 9.66 13.92
N ILE A 360 8.55 8.53 13.91
CA ILE A 360 9.41 8.13 12.78
C ILE A 360 8.58 7.99 11.49
N LEU A 361 7.42 7.32 11.55
CA LEU A 361 6.55 7.14 10.40
C LEU A 361 5.97 8.46 9.87
N ARG A 362 5.91 9.51 10.70
CA ARG A 362 5.42 10.85 10.37
C ARG A 362 6.52 11.80 9.86
N ASP A 363 7.79 11.39 9.85
CA ASP A 363 8.89 12.29 9.49
C ASP A 363 8.87 12.65 7.99
N THR A 364 8.73 13.96 7.73
CA THR A 364 8.73 14.58 6.39
C THR A 364 10.09 15.11 5.96
N LYS A 365 11.11 15.02 6.85
CA LYS A 365 12.46 15.54 6.57
C LYS A 365 13.33 14.52 5.85
N GLY A 366 14.35 15.02 5.17
CA GLY A 366 15.41 14.20 4.61
C GLY A 366 16.50 13.83 5.62
N LEU A 367 17.61 13.28 5.13
CA LEU A 367 18.81 12.96 5.90
C LEU A 367 19.30 14.20 6.65
N ASN A 368 19.80 13.99 7.89
CA ASN A 368 20.28 15.05 8.78
C ASN A 368 19.23 16.16 9.05
N GLY A 369 17.94 15.84 9.02
CA GLY A 369 16.86 16.79 9.26
C GLY A 369 16.65 17.83 8.15
N LYS A 370 17.22 17.64 6.96
CA LYS A 370 17.13 18.56 5.82
C LYS A 370 15.68 18.74 5.37
N ASP A 371 15.29 19.99 5.09
CA ASP A 371 14.04 20.27 4.40
C ASP A 371 14.16 19.87 2.92
N ILE A 372 13.28 18.94 2.49
CA ILE A 372 13.28 18.40 1.12
C ILE A 372 11.97 18.67 0.37
N GLY A 373 11.10 19.46 0.98
CA GLY A 373 9.75 19.75 0.49
C GLY A 373 8.75 18.64 0.80
N TYR A 374 7.52 19.04 1.11
CA TYR A 374 6.44 18.13 1.43
C TYR A 374 6.02 17.31 0.21
N GLY A 375 5.78 16.01 0.40
CA GLY A 375 5.45 15.11 -0.69
C GLY A 375 6.67 14.59 -1.47
N ASN A 376 7.90 14.83 -0.99
CA ASN A 376 9.09 14.23 -1.57
C ASN A 376 9.18 12.76 -1.17
N GLU A 377 9.30 11.87 -2.15
CA GLU A 377 9.30 10.42 -1.96
C GLU A 377 10.58 9.90 -1.26
N LYS A 378 11.54 10.77 -0.99
CA LYS A 378 12.69 10.51 -0.11
C LYS A 378 12.35 10.60 1.38
N ALA A 379 11.27 11.27 1.76
CA ALA A 379 10.78 11.29 3.14
C ALA A 379 10.18 9.95 3.56
N LEU A 380 10.16 9.67 4.86
CA LEU A 380 9.44 8.52 5.42
C LEU A 380 7.94 8.74 5.33
N ASN A 381 7.49 9.96 5.67
CA ASN A 381 6.13 10.42 5.40
C ASN A 381 6.06 11.15 4.06
N GLN A 382 5.64 10.45 3.03
CA GLN A 382 5.47 11.01 1.68
C GLN A 382 4.16 11.79 1.51
N LEU A 383 3.34 11.93 2.57
CA LEU A 383 2.02 12.58 2.56
C LEU A 383 1.10 12.04 1.45
N LEU A 384 1.09 10.74 1.26
CA LEU A 384 0.25 10.02 0.29
C LEU A 384 -0.11 8.59 0.75
N ALA A 385 0.36 8.16 1.93
CA ALA A 385 0.15 6.80 2.40
C ALA A 385 -1.32 6.43 2.53
N HIS A 386 -1.66 5.19 2.11
CA HIS A 386 -2.96 4.61 2.44
C HIS A 386 -3.09 4.43 3.94
N HIS A 387 -2.05 3.94 4.64
CA HIS A 387 -2.00 3.83 6.10
C HIS A 387 -0.58 3.75 6.66
N GLY A 388 -0.44 4.22 7.89
CA GLY A 388 0.63 3.85 8.81
C GLY A 388 0.11 2.80 9.80
N ILE A 389 0.97 1.87 10.22
CA ILE A 389 0.63 0.82 11.18
C ILE A 389 1.81 0.52 12.09
N VAL A 390 1.53 0.27 13.36
CA VAL A 390 2.51 -0.17 14.36
C VAL A 390 2.01 -1.43 15.04
N PHE A 391 2.88 -2.41 15.25
CA PHE A 391 2.57 -3.68 15.92
C PHE A 391 3.47 -3.88 17.13
N GLN A 392 2.89 -4.38 18.21
CA GLN A 392 3.58 -5.00 19.36
C GLN A 392 3.18 -6.47 19.45
N PRO A 393 3.89 -7.38 18.75
CA PRO A 393 3.48 -8.76 18.55
C PRO A 393 3.26 -9.56 19.84
N GLU A 394 4.15 -9.44 20.83
CA GLU A 394 4.04 -10.16 22.10
C GLU A 394 2.80 -9.74 22.91
N LYS A 395 2.37 -8.49 22.78
CA LYS A 395 1.18 -7.96 23.45
C LYS A 395 -0.09 -8.11 22.62
N ARG A 396 0.01 -8.46 21.33
CA ARG A 396 -1.10 -8.49 20.37
C ARG A 396 -1.76 -7.10 20.19
N MET A 397 -0.97 -6.04 20.37
CA MET A 397 -1.43 -4.66 20.20
C MET A 397 -1.09 -4.16 18.81
N VAL A 398 -2.02 -3.42 18.22
CA VAL A 398 -1.87 -2.79 16.89
C VAL A 398 -2.38 -1.36 16.94
N TRP A 399 -1.66 -0.43 16.28
CA TRP A 399 -2.09 0.94 16.06
C TRP A 399 -2.19 1.22 14.56
N VAL A 400 -3.31 1.76 14.11
CA VAL A 400 -3.56 2.06 12.69
C VAL A 400 -3.91 3.53 12.52
N SER A 401 -3.26 4.21 11.57
CA SER A 401 -3.49 5.62 11.31
C SER A 401 -4.88 5.89 10.73
N SER A 402 -5.56 6.90 11.26
CA SER A 402 -6.69 7.55 10.60
C SER A 402 -6.21 8.59 9.56
N ASN A 403 -7.16 9.13 8.77
CA ASN A 403 -6.86 10.18 7.79
C ASN A 403 -6.58 11.55 8.46
N PRO A 404 -5.86 12.46 7.78
CA PRO A 404 -5.22 12.28 6.47
C PRO A 404 -3.88 11.56 6.57
N TYR A 405 -3.57 10.72 5.59
CA TYR A 405 -2.30 9.97 5.46
C TYR A 405 -2.00 9.15 6.74
N GLN A 406 -0.79 9.28 7.35
CA GLN A 406 -0.43 8.79 8.68
C GLN A 406 -0.38 9.91 9.74
N LEU A 407 -0.97 11.07 9.45
CA LEU A 407 -0.98 12.23 10.35
C LEU A 407 -2.16 12.23 11.33
N GLY A 408 -3.25 11.52 11.01
CA GLY A 408 -4.38 11.36 11.92
C GLY A 408 -4.02 10.57 13.18
N GLU A 409 -4.97 10.38 14.08
CA GLU A 409 -4.78 9.52 15.26
C GLU A 409 -4.42 8.09 14.84
N PHE A 410 -3.54 7.43 15.60
CA PHE A 410 -3.31 6.01 15.47
C PHE A 410 -4.18 5.27 16.47
N VAL A 411 -5.25 4.68 15.97
CA VAL A 411 -6.24 3.95 16.79
C VAL A 411 -5.64 2.63 17.23
N ALA A 412 -5.69 2.38 18.53
CA ALA A 412 -5.17 1.16 19.14
C ALA A 412 -6.21 0.04 19.11
N TYR A 413 -5.77 -1.21 18.87
CA TYR A 413 -6.58 -2.41 18.89
C TYR A 413 -5.90 -3.51 19.70
N ASP A 414 -6.62 -4.13 20.64
CA ASP A 414 -6.18 -5.28 21.43
C ASP A 414 -6.76 -6.58 20.85
N LEU A 415 -5.95 -7.32 20.09
CA LEU A 415 -6.41 -8.54 19.44
C LEU A 415 -6.76 -9.65 20.44
N ASN A 416 -6.16 -9.65 21.65
CA ASN A 416 -6.54 -10.62 22.68
C ASN A 416 -7.99 -10.45 23.13
N LYS A 417 -8.48 -9.19 23.21
CA LYS A 417 -9.87 -8.90 23.54
C LYS A 417 -10.78 -9.20 22.36
N ILE A 418 -10.42 -8.67 21.18
CA ILE A 418 -11.26 -8.75 19.97
C ILE A 418 -11.60 -10.18 19.58
N PHE A 419 -10.62 -11.11 19.63
CA PHE A 419 -10.85 -12.50 19.23
C PHE A 419 -11.39 -13.41 20.35
N LYS A 420 -11.30 -13.01 21.61
CA LYS A 420 -11.82 -13.80 22.75
C LYS A 420 -13.25 -13.40 23.15
N GLU A 421 -13.54 -12.11 23.09
CA GLU A 421 -14.84 -11.57 23.46
C GLU A 421 -15.73 -11.58 22.21
N LYS A 422 -16.86 -12.30 22.24
CA LYS A 422 -17.91 -12.14 21.24
C LYS A 422 -18.49 -10.74 21.43
N ASN A 423 -17.90 -9.75 20.77
CA ASN A 423 -18.17 -8.33 20.98
C ASN A 423 -19.64 -7.99 20.75
N ALA A 424 -20.36 -7.74 21.83
CA ALA A 424 -21.68 -7.12 21.82
C ALA A 424 -21.59 -5.61 21.50
N GLU A 425 -20.42 -5.01 21.73
CA GLU A 425 -20.14 -3.60 21.45
C GLU A 425 -19.47 -3.48 20.07
N HIS A 426 -20.10 -2.72 19.16
CA HIS A 426 -19.62 -2.50 17.80
C HIS A 426 -18.50 -1.44 17.74
N HIS A 427 -17.63 -1.40 18.75
CA HIS A 427 -16.47 -0.54 18.85
C HIS A 427 -15.27 -1.38 19.31
N LEU A 428 -14.25 -1.47 18.46
CA LEU A 428 -13.09 -2.35 18.70
C LEU A 428 -11.84 -1.60 19.15
N GLY A 429 -11.81 -0.28 18.97
CA GLY A 429 -10.68 0.57 19.35
C GLY A 429 -10.52 0.73 20.86
N VAL A 430 -9.27 0.85 21.34
CA VAL A 430 -8.90 1.14 22.73
C VAL A 430 -8.52 2.61 22.85
N ASP A 431 -9.49 3.45 23.21
CA ASP A 431 -9.31 4.91 23.25
C ASP A 431 -8.15 5.38 24.13
N SER A 432 -7.95 4.75 25.29
CA SER A 432 -6.90 5.11 26.26
C SER A 432 -5.48 4.87 25.75
N LEU A 433 -5.32 4.04 24.70
CA LEU A 433 -4.03 3.71 24.07
C LEU A 433 -3.88 4.33 22.67
N THR A 434 -4.89 5.06 22.20
CA THR A 434 -4.84 5.73 20.89
C THR A 434 -3.81 6.87 20.92
N ILE A 435 -2.89 6.88 19.95
CA ILE A 435 -1.85 7.91 19.82
C ILE A 435 -2.45 9.13 19.10
N ALA A 436 -2.22 10.32 19.66
CA ALA A 436 -2.79 11.57 19.16
C ALA A 436 -2.39 11.89 17.71
N LYS A 437 -3.21 12.69 17.03
CA LYS A 437 -2.89 13.22 15.69
C LYS A 437 -1.62 14.07 15.71
N ASP A 438 -0.95 14.16 14.56
CA ASP A 438 0.19 15.05 14.38
C ASP A 438 -0.28 16.52 14.34
N THR A 439 0.39 17.38 15.10
CA THR A 439 0.11 18.83 15.13
C THR A 439 0.41 19.53 13.81
N PHE A 440 1.20 18.91 12.93
CA PHE A 440 1.47 19.41 11.58
C PHE A 440 0.19 19.69 10.78
N ILE A 441 -0.86 18.90 10.99
CA ILE A 441 -2.18 19.09 10.33
C ILE A 441 -2.74 20.50 10.58
N ASP A 442 -2.49 21.06 11.74
CA ASP A 442 -3.04 22.35 12.17
C ASP A 442 -2.15 23.55 11.72
N THR A 443 -1.07 23.28 10.97
CA THR A 443 -0.11 24.32 10.53
C THR A 443 -0.47 24.92 9.18
N LYS A 444 -0.01 26.17 8.97
CA LYS A 444 -0.07 26.80 7.65
C LYS A 444 0.69 25.98 6.59
N ALA A 445 1.79 25.33 6.95
CA ALA A 445 2.58 24.53 6.03
C ALA A 445 1.79 23.33 5.47
N PHE A 446 0.96 22.68 6.28
CA PHE A 446 0.06 21.63 5.81
C PHE A 446 -1.05 22.18 4.89
N ILE A 447 -1.64 23.32 5.24
CA ILE A 447 -2.65 23.98 4.40
C ILE A 447 -2.05 24.39 3.04
N ASP A 448 -0.85 24.96 3.04
CA ASP A 448 -0.12 25.32 1.82
C ASP A 448 0.21 24.07 0.98
N TYR A 449 0.60 22.94 1.61
CA TYR A 449 0.84 21.67 0.93
C TYR A 449 -0.42 21.11 0.28
N GLU A 450 -1.55 21.09 0.97
CA GLU A 450 -2.83 20.61 0.39
C GLU A 450 -3.27 21.50 -0.79
N ARG A 451 -3.02 22.81 -0.70
CA ARG A 451 -3.23 23.72 -1.82
C ARG A 451 -2.25 23.46 -2.96
N TYR A 452 -0.97 23.21 -2.64
CA TYR A 452 0.04 22.83 -3.63
C TYR A 452 -0.39 21.62 -4.45
N ARG A 453 -0.89 20.56 -3.82
CA ARG A 453 -1.35 19.34 -4.52
C ARG A 453 -2.41 19.65 -5.59
N LYS A 454 -3.38 20.48 -5.25
CA LYS A 454 -4.43 20.92 -6.18
C LYS A 454 -3.86 21.79 -7.32
N GLU A 455 -3.04 22.76 -6.97
CA GLU A 455 -2.42 23.67 -7.93
C GLU A 455 -1.42 22.95 -8.85
N ASP A 456 -0.69 21.93 -8.37
CA ASP A 456 0.21 21.14 -9.24
C ASP A 456 -0.57 20.41 -10.33
N HIS A 457 -1.72 19.83 -9.98
CA HIS A 457 -2.59 19.19 -10.98
C HIS A 457 -3.13 20.19 -12.02
N ILE A 458 -3.59 21.37 -11.56
CA ILE A 458 -4.06 22.46 -12.43
C ILE A 458 -2.91 22.96 -13.32
N PHE A 459 -1.73 23.18 -12.76
CA PHE A 459 -0.59 23.69 -13.52
C PHE A 459 -0.09 22.70 -14.57
N GLN A 460 -0.05 21.41 -14.24
CA GLN A 460 0.24 20.36 -15.22
C GLN A 460 -0.74 20.37 -16.40
N LYS A 461 -2.05 20.55 -16.13
CA LYS A 461 -3.08 20.67 -17.16
C LYS A 461 -2.82 21.90 -18.04
N LYS A 462 -2.59 23.07 -17.45
CA LYS A 462 -2.26 24.30 -18.16
C LYS A 462 -1.02 24.17 -19.06
N ILE A 463 0.04 23.53 -18.55
CA ILE A 463 1.23 23.21 -19.34
C ILE A 463 0.84 22.32 -20.54
N LYS A 464 0.07 21.24 -20.34
CA LYS A 464 -0.33 20.33 -21.41
C LYS A 464 -1.18 21.01 -22.48
N GLU A 465 -2.08 21.90 -22.08
CA GLU A 465 -2.98 22.66 -22.95
C GLU A 465 -2.34 23.92 -23.56
N LYS A 466 -1.10 24.25 -23.20
CA LYS A 466 -0.35 25.43 -23.63
C LYS A 466 -1.02 26.75 -23.24
N GLU A 467 -1.66 26.74 -22.08
CA GLU A 467 -2.31 27.93 -21.53
C GLU A 467 -1.26 28.88 -20.92
N GLU A 468 -1.38 30.17 -21.20
CA GLU A 468 -0.53 31.17 -20.59
C GLU A 468 -0.92 31.44 -19.15
N VAL A 469 0.08 31.56 -18.28
CA VAL A 469 -0.11 31.93 -16.87
C VAL A 469 0.78 33.14 -16.54
N SER A 470 0.35 33.92 -15.56
CA SER A 470 1.12 35.09 -15.11
C SER A 470 2.34 34.67 -14.26
N GLN A 471 3.32 35.58 -14.14
CA GLN A 471 4.47 35.35 -13.28
C GLN A 471 4.07 35.26 -11.80
N GLU A 472 3.06 36.01 -11.40
CA GLU A 472 2.49 36.00 -10.05
C GLU A 472 1.90 34.62 -9.72
N TYR A 473 1.25 33.96 -10.70
CA TYR A 473 0.74 32.59 -10.54
C TYR A 473 1.88 31.60 -10.29
N ILE A 474 2.97 31.68 -11.07
CA ILE A 474 4.13 30.80 -10.90
C ILE A 474 4.79 31.03 -9.53
N ALA A 475 4.96 32.28 -9.13
CA ALA A 475 5.54 32.63 -7.84
C ALA A 475 4.66 32.14 -6.67
N MET A 476 3.34 32.31 -6.76
CA MET A 476 2.39 31.78 -5.78
C MET A 476 2.51 30.25 -5.68
N TYR A 477 2.49 29.54 -6.81
CA TYR A 477 2.61 28.09 -6.87
C TYR A 477 3.90 27.58 -6.22
N GLN A 478 5.05 28.23 -6.50
CA GLN A 478 6.34 27.88 -5.90
C GLN A 478 6.38 28.14 -4.39
N LYS A 479 5.73 29.21 -3.92
CA LYS A 479 5.66 29.57 -2.50
C LYS A 479 4.89 28.56 -1.66
N LEU A 480 3.99 27.77 -2.27
CA LEU A 480 3.21 26.77 -1.55
C LEU A 480 4.08 25.58 -1.07
N ASN A 481 5.19 25.28 -1.76
CA ASN A 481 6.10 24.20 -1.38
C ASN A 481 7.55 24.50 -1.83
N PRO A 482 8.21 25.52 -1.25
CA PRO A 482 9.44 26.12 -1.80
C PRO A 482 10.67 25.20 -1.71
N GLU A 483 10.66 24.19 -0.85
CA GLU A 483 11.77 23.23 -0.75
C GLU A 483 11.60 22.02 -1.67
N TYR A 484 10.46 21.87 -2.34
CA TYR A 484 10.22 20.76 -3.23
C TYR A 484 10.70 21.06 -4.66
N TRP A 485 11.64 20.28 -5.15
CA TRP A 485 12.26 20.45 -6.47
C TRP A 485 11.24 20.50 -7.62
N VAL A 486 10.09 19.82 -7.48
CA VAL A 486 9.04 19.69 -8.52
C VAL A 486 8.45 21.03 -8.89
N VAL A 487 8.29 21.98 -7.94
CA VAL A 487 7.68 23.28 -8.24
C VAL A 487 8.53 24.10 -9.23
N TYR A 488 9.84 23.99 -9.13
CA TYR A 488 10.79 24.62 -10.06
C TYR A 488 10.88 23.84 -11.38
N TYR A 489 10.85 22.51 -11.32
CA TYR A 489 10.83 21.66 -12.50
C TYR A 489 9.59 21.93 -13.37
N ARG A 490 8.39 22.07 -12.79
CA ARG A 490 7.14 22.40 -13.49
C ARG A 490 7.23 23.78 -14.12
N ALA A 491 7.72 24.79 -13.40
CA ALA A 491 7.96 26.14 -13.93
C ALA A 491 8.94 26.10 -15.12
N GLY A 492 10.03 25.33 -15.00
CA GLY A 492 10.98 25.13 -16.10
C GLY A 492 10.34 24.52 -17.34
N LEU A 493 9.45 23.51 -17.17
CA LEU A 493 8.71 22.91 -18.28
C LEU A 493 7.75 23.92 -18.96
N TYR A 494 7.07 24.74 -18.16
CA TYR A 494 6.21 25.80 -18.66
C TYR A 494 7.01 26.79 -19.52
N TYR A 495 8.10 27.33 -19.01
CA TYR A 495 8.95 28.28 -19.75
C TYR A 495 9.59 27.66 -21.01
N MET A 496 9.97 26.37 -20.97
CA MET A 496 10.41 25.64 -22.17
C MET A 496 9.34 25.62 -23.25
N GLN A 497 8.09 25.41 -22.87
CA GLN A 497 6.97 25.37 -23.80
C GLN A 497 6.68 26.75 -24.39
N MET A 498 6.80 27.80 -23.59
CA MET A 498 6.64 29.19 -24.01
C MET A 498 7.88 29.74 -24.75
N LYS A 499 8.89 28.90 -24.99
CA LYS A 499 10.18 29.27 -25.61
C LYS A 499 10.96 30.36 -24.85
N LYS A 500 10.66 30.53 -23.57
CA LYS A 500 11.37 31.43 -22.65
C LYS A 500 12.57 30.67 -22.04
N TYR A 501 13.62 30.51 -22.84
CA TYR A 501 14.71 29.59 -22.53
C TYR A 501 15.60 30.05 -21.37
N LYS A 502 15.76 31.36 -21.15
CA LYS A 502 16.51 31.91 -20.03
C LYS A 502 15.82 31.59 -18.72
N GLU A 503 14.53 31.87 -18.63
CA GLU A 503 13.70 31.58 -17.45
C GLU A 503 13.62 30.08 -17.19
N ALA A 504 13.46 29.27 -18.25
CA ALA A 504 13.48 27.81 -18.13
C ALA A 504 14.79 27.30 -17.52
N LYS A 505 15.95 27.84 -17.95
CA LYS A 505 17.27 27.49 -17.42
C LYS A 505 17.39 27.83 -15.95
N GLU A 506 16.94 29.03 -15.54
CA GLU A 506 16.95 29.47 -14.15
C GLU A 506 16.13 28.50 -13.27
N GLN A 507 14.94 28.14 -13.71
CA GLN A 507 14.06 27.24 -12.97
C GLN A 507 14.62 25.81 -12.86
N PHE A 508 15.19 25.26 -13.92
CA PHE A 508 15.83 23.95 -13.86
C PHE A 508 17.07 23.94 -12.96
N ASN A 509 17.86 25.01 -12.96
CA ASN A 509 18.98 25.14 -12.03
C ASN A 509 18.49 25.22 -10.58
N LEU A 510 17.42 25.98 -10.29
CA LEU A 510 16.80 26.01 -8.94
C LEU A 510 16.31 24.63 -8.53
N ALA A 511 15.68 23.86 -9.44
CA ALA A 511 15.26 22.49 -9.15
C ALA A 511 16.44 21.61 -8.72
N LEU A 512 17.63 21.76 -9.35
CA LEU A 512 18.84 21.00 -9.02
C LEU A 512 19.51 21.43 -7.71
N THR A 513 19.17 22.61 -7.15
CA THR A 513 19.63 23.00 -5.81
C THR A 513 18.83 22.35 -4.68
N LYS A 514 17.69 21.76 -5.01
CA LYS A 514 16.81 21.06 -4.06
C LYS A 514 17.10 19.57 -4.06
N GLU A 515 16.48 18.83 -3.12
CA GLU A 515 16.62 17.39 -3.04
C GLU A 515 15.79 16.70 -4.13
N VAL A 516 16.40 16.43 -5.29
CA VAL A 516 15.73 15.72 -6.39
C VAL A 516 15.51 14.26 -6.00
N THR A 517 14.29 13.77 -6.20
CA THR A 517 13.84 12.47 -5.67
C THR A 517 14.63 11.28 -6.22
N THR A 518 14.92 11.26 -7.54
CA THR A 518 15.55 10.11 -8.21
C THR A 518 16.61 10.54 -9.23
N VAL A 519 17.59 9.66 -9.49
CA VAL A 519 18.60 9.87 -10.53
C VAL A 519 17.99 10.05 -11.94
N PRO A 520 16.95 9.29 -12.35
CA PRO A 520 16.26 9.55 -13.62
C PRO A 520 15.63 10.95 -13.70
N ALA A 521 15.07 11.48 -12.61
CA ALA A 521 14.52 12.84 -12.58
C ALA A 521 15.62 13.89 -12.77
N GLU A 522 16.74 13.73 -12.08
CA GLU A 522 17.91 14.61 -12.24
C GLU A 522 18.47 14.57 -13.67
N LYS A 523 18.66 13.37 -14.24
CA LYS A 523 19.07 13.18 -15.64
C LYS A 523 18.10 13.87 -16.61
N LYS A 524 16.79 13.87 -16.32
CA LYS A 524 15.77 14.52 -17.14
C LYS A 524 15.91 16.04 -17.09
N ILE A 525 16.13 16.63 -15.92
CA ILE A 525 16.39 18.07 -15.77
C ILE A 525 17.64 18.46 -16.57
N ASN A 526 18.74 17.72 -16.40
CA ASN A 526 19.99 17.95 -17.11
C ASN A 526 19.85 17.85 -18.65
N LYS A 527 18.96 16.96 -19.12
CA LYS A 527 18.63 16.84 -20.55
C LYS A 527 17.94 18.12 -21.08
N TYR A 528 17.06 18.74 -20.30
CA TYR A 528 16.45 20.03 -20.67
C TYR A 528 17.49 21.15 -20.67
N LEU A 529 18.37 21.23 -19.70
CA LEU A 529 19.47 22.22 -19.66
C LEU A 529 20.39 22.10 -20.89
N LYS A 530 20.71 20.87 -21.32
CA LYS A 530 21.49 20.65 -22.57
C LYS A 530 20.72 21.12 -23.82
N LYS A 531 19.41 20.90 -23.90
CA LYS A 531 18.59 21.38 -25.01
C LYS A 531 18.55 22.91 -25.09
N ILE A 532 18.55 23.60 -23.96
CA ILE A 532 18.56 25.07 -23.89
C ILE A 532 19.89 25.64 -24.39
N ARG A 533 21.04 25.00 -24.06
CA ARG A 533 22.37 25.44 -24.52
C ARG A 533 22.50 25.46 -26.05
N ASN A 534 21.70 24.67 -26.75
CA ASN A 534 21.75 24.53 -28.21
C ASN A 534 20.72 25.44 -28.91
N LYS A 535 20.04 26.33 -28.16
CA LYS A 535 19.04 27.28 -28.67
C LYS A 535 19.41 28.71 -28.31
#